data_5205299b59e5ca666e298736a0ce601e
#
_entry.id   5205299b59e5ca666e298736a0ce601e
#
_cell.length_a   1.000
_cell.length_b   1.000
_cell.length_c   1.000
_cell.angle_alpha   90.00
_cell.angle_beta   90.00
_cell.angle_gamma   90.00
#
_symmetry.space_group_name_H-M   'P 1'
#
loop_
_entity.id
_entity.type
_entity.pdbx_description
1 polymer ?
#
loop_
_entity_poly.entity_id
_entity_poly.type
_entity_poly.pdbx_seq_one_letter_code
_entity_poly.pdbx_strand_id
1 'polypeptide(L)'
;AAPLMVPEKETKDMNMLILGMGTGTYATQCKKYFGDMQMEGVEIDKKITDLSRKYFSLPDDVKVTTYDGRAYLQAMDEKYDVIMVDAYQDITIPFQMSSEEFFSMVKEHLTDDGVMVVNMNMRGSGEGNINQYLSDTISSVFGNVYTVDVDGSTNRELFASDDADMMNVLQ
;
A
#
# COMPACT_ATOMS: atom_id res chain seq x y z
N ALA A 1 0.65 -10.30 0.26
CA ALA A 1 -0.65 -10.94 -0.03
C ALA A 1 -1.49 -10.15 -1.04
N ALA A 2 -1.45 -8.79 -1.01
CA ALA A 2 -2.33 -7.96 -1.86
C ALA A 2 -2.41 -8.37 -3.34
N PRO A 3 -1.30 -8.71 -4.05
CA PRO A 3 -1.41 -9.17 -5.44
C PRO A 3 -2.26 -10.43 -5.62
N LEU A 4 -2.37 -11.27 -4.60
CA LEU A 4 -3.20 -12.48 -4.66
C LEU A 4 -4.69 -12.19 -4.42
N MET A 5 -5.04 -10.98 -4.02
CA MET A 5 -6.42 -10.59 -3.71
C MET A 5 -7.09 -9.88 -4.91
N VAL A 6 -6.34 -9.63 -5.98
CA VAL A 6 -6.88 -9.10 -7.25
C VAL A 6 -7.35 -10.29 -8.08
N PRO A 7 -8.67 -10.46 -8.30
CA PRO A 7 -9.20 -11.61 -9.01
C PRO A 7 -8.86 -11.58 -10.50
N GLU A 8 -8.77 -12.76 -11.10
CA GLU A 8 -8.69 -12.97 -12.56
C GLU A 8 -7.51 -12.32 -13.29
N LYS A 9 -6.51 -11.77 -12.57
CA LYS A 9 -5.34 -11.12 -13.18
C LYS A 9 -4.04 -11.81 -12.78
N GLU A 10 -3.23 -12.17 -13.77
CA GLU A 10 -1.89 -12.70 -13.49
C GLU A 10 -0.97 -11.57 -13.00
N THR A 11 -0.12 -11.88 -12.02
CA THR A 11 0.76 -10.87 -11.38
C THR A 11 1.66 -10.13 -12.36
N LYS A 12 2.10 -10.78 -13.45
CA LYS A 12 2.91 -10.14 -14.51
C LYS A 12 2.20 -8.99 -15.25
N ASP A 13 0.86 -9.00 -15.23
CA ASP A 13 0.01 -8.01 -15.92
C ASP A 13 -0.51 -6.93 -14.95
N MET A 14 -0.11 -7.00 -13.66
CA MET A 14 -0.53 -6.05 -12.63
C MET A 14 0.38 -4.83 -12.57
N ASN A 15 -0.26 -3.70 -12.23
CA ASN A 15 0.40 -2.46 -11.85
C ASN A 15 0.30 -2.24 -10.35
N MET A 16 1.42 -1.96 -9.70
CA MET A 16 1.46 -1.65 -8.27
C MET A 16 2.10 -0.28 -8.02
N LEU A 17 1.43 0.51 -7.18
CA LEU A 17 1.99 1.74 -6.61
C LEU A 17 2.31 1.53 -5.14
N ILE A 18 3.48 2.00 -4.69
CA ILE A 18 3.94 1.95 -3.30
C ILE A 18 4.16 3.38 -2.81
N LEU A 19 3.29 3.87 -1.94
CA LEU A 19 3.39 5.18 -1.29
C LEU A 19 4.14 5.03 0.04
N GLY A 20 5.30 5.67 0.14
CA GLY A 20 6.25 5.44 1.22
C GLY A 20 7.09 4.20 0.97
N MET A 21 7.76 4.17 -0.19
CA MET A 21 8.52 2.99 -0.61
C MET A 21 9.68 2.64 0.34
N GLY A 22 10.23 3.63 1.07
CA GLY A 22 11.36 3.44 1.95
C GLY A 22 12.57 2.88 1.19
N THR A 23 13.19 1.85 1.74
CA THR A 23 14.33 1.16 1.11
C THR A 23 13.94 0.18 0.00
N GLY A 24 12.63 0.00 -0.28
CA GLY A 24 12.12 -0.87 -1.33
C GLY A 24 11.99 -2.34 -0.92
N THR A 25 11.96 -2.63 0.37
CA THR A 25 11.84 -4.01 0.88
C THR A 25 10.56 -4.68 0.37
N TYR A 26 9.43 -3.97 0.39
CA TYR A 26 8.16 -4.51 -0.09
C TYR A 26 8.21 -4.82 -1.59
N ALA A 27 8.73 -3.89 -2.42
CA ALA A 27 8.91 -4.12 -3.85
C ALA A 27 9.83 -5.33 -4.15
N THR A 28 10.94 -5.45 -3.42
CA THR A 28 11.86 -6.58 -3.55
C THR A 28 11.19 -7.90 -3.18
N GLN A 29 10.36 -7.93 -2.13
CA GLN A 29 9.59 -9.11 -1.75
C GLN A 29 8.53 -9.46 -2.78
N CYS A 30 7.79 -8.47 -3.29
CA CYS A 30 6.81 -8.69 -4.36
C CYS A 30 7.47 -9.31 -5.59
N LYS A 31 8.60 -8.78 -6.05
CA LYS A 31 9.36 -9.33 -7.16
C LYS A 31 9.79 -10.78 -6.91
N LYS A 32 10.26 -11.08 -5.70
CA LYS A 32 10.71 -12.42 -5.32
C LYS A 32 9.60 -13.45 -5.29
N TYR A 33 8.42 -13.11 -4.79
CA TYR A 33 7.34 -14.07 -4.52
C TYR A 33 6.28 -14.12 -5.61
N PHE A 34 6.09 -13.03 -6.34
CA PHE A 34 5.05 -12.90 -7.36
C PHE A 34 5.61 -12.75 -8.79
N GLY A 35 6.93 -12.66 -8.93
CA GLY A 35 7.59 -12.58 -10.23
C GLY A 35 7.51 -11.19 -10.85
N ASP A 36 7.42 -11.16 -12.17
CA ASP A 36 7.39 -9.91 -12.92
C ASP A 36 6.04 -9.20 -12.75
N MET A 37 6.13 -7.97 -12.29
CA MET A 37 5.01 -7.07 -12.01
C MET A 37 5.51 -5.66 -12.26
N GLN A 38 4.67 -4.79 -12.80
CA GLN A 38 5.02 -3.38 -12.94
C GLN A 38 4.88 -2.70 -11.58
N MET A 39 5.99 -2.17 -11.08
CA MET A 39 6.00 -1.51 -9.77
C MET A 39 6.56 -0.11 -9.85
N GLU A 40 5.88 0.81 -9.17
CA GLU A 40 6.33 2.17 -8.97
C GLU A 40 6.32 2.51 -7.49
N GLY A 41 7.41 3.09 -6.99
CA GLY A 41 7.54 3.56 -5.62
C GLY A 41 7.66 5.07 -5.55
N VAL A 42 6.96 5.67 -4.59
CA VAL A 42 7.06 7.09 -4.25
C VAL A 42 7.61 7.22 -2.85
N GLU A 43 8.68 7.98 -2.70
CA GLU A 43 9.36 8.20 -1.41
C GLU A 43 9.72 9.69 -1.29
N ILE A 44 9.40 10.28 -0.16
CA ILE A 44 9.61 11.73 0.05
C ILE A 44 11.08 12.08 0.31
N ASP A 45 11.84 11.15 0.91
CA ASP A 45 13.25 11.38 1.24
C ASP A 45 14.20 10.88 0.13
N LYS A 46 14.80 11.84 -0.55
CA LYS A 46 15.77 11.53 -1.61
C LYS A 46 16.97 10.70 -1.12
N LYS A 47 17.39 10.84 0.14
CA LYS A 47 18.50 10.03 0.67
C LYS A 47 18.12 8.56 0.76
N ILE A 48 16.86 8.29 1.15
CA ILE A 48 16.33 6.92 1.21
C ILE A 48 16.25 6.34 -0.19
N THR A 49 15.76 7.09 -1.18
CA THR A 49 15.72 6.62 -2.57
C THR A 49 17.11 6.35 -3.16
N ASP A 50 18.12 7.18 -2.84
CA ASP A 50 19.50 6.95 -3.26
C ASP A 50 20.12 5.70 -2.59
N LEU A 51 19.75 5.43 -1.33
CA LEU A 51 20.23 4.26 -0.57
C LEU A 51 19.57 2.96 -1.02
N SER A 52 18.31 2.98 -1.43
CA SER A 52 17.51 1.79 -1.80
C SER A 52 18.20 0.97 -2.89
N ARG A 53 18.67 1.61 -3.95
CA ARG A 53 19.40 0.95 -5.04
C ARG A 53 20.82 0.53 -4.62
N LYS A 54 21.51 1.40 -3.87
CA LYS A 54 22.93 1.20 -3.55
C LYS A 54 23.16 0.11 -2.51
N TYR A 55 22.29 -0.02 -1.52
CA TYR A 55 22.51 -0.88 -0.35
C TYR A 55 21.42 -1.91 -0.09
N PHE A 56 20.21 -1.74 -0.68
CA PHE A 56 19.07 -2.59 -0.38
C PHE A 56 18.61 -3.41 -1.58
N SER A 57 19.41 -3.41 -2.66
CA SER A 57 19.16 -4.25 -3.84
C SER A 57 17.77 -4.07 -4.45
N LEU A 58 17.25 -2.82 -4.43
CA LEU A 58 15.99 -2.52 -5.10
C LEU A 58 16.14 -2.89 -6.59
N PRO A 59 15.21 -3.69 -7.16
CA PRO A 59 15.28 -4.10 -8.56
C PRO A 59 15.29 -2.89 -9.51
N ASP A 60 16.11 -2.96 -10.57
CA ASP A 60 16.33 -1.85 -11.50
C ASP A 60 15.08 -1.46 -12.29
N ASP A 61 14.15 -2.40 -12.47
CA ASP A 61 12.89 -2.23 -13.19
C ASP A 61 11.77 -1.59 -12.32
N VAL A 62 11.99 -1.41 -11.00
CA VAL A 62 11.09 -0.62 -10.15
C VAL A 62 11.31 0.86 -10.42
N LYS A 63 10.29 1.54 -10.92
CA LYS A 63 10.31 3.00 -11.10
C LYS A 63 10.25 3.67 -9.73
N VAL A 64 11.13 4.64 -9.48
CA VAL A 64 11.20 5.37 -8.21
C VAL A 64 11.07 6.86 -8.44
N THR A 65 10.11 7.48 -7.77
CA THR A 65 9.87 8.91 -7.80
C THR A 65 10.08 9.51 -6.41
N THR A 66 10.97 10.50 -6.30
CA THR A 66 11.15 11.25 -5.05
C THR A 66 10.14 12.38 -5.01
N TYR A 67 9.05 12.18 -4.28
CA TYR A 67 7.96 13.14 -4.18
C TYR A 67 7.07 12.86 -2.97
N ASP A 68 6.20 13.83 -2.61
CA ASP A 68 5.12 13.60 -1.63
C ASP A 68 4.06 12.67 -2.22
N GLY A 69 3.72 11.59 -1.49
CA GLY A 69 2.84 10.54 -1.99
C GLY A 69 1.41 11.02 -2.29
N ARG A 70 0.86 11.91 -1.47
CA ARG A 70 -0.47 12.50 -1.72
C ARG A 70 -0.46 13.42 -2.93
N ALA A 71 0.55 14.29 -3.02
CA ALA A 71 0.68 15.19 -4.16
C ALA A 71 0.98 14.42 -5.47
N TYR A 72 1.65 13.27 -5.37
CA TYR A 72 1.85 12.38 -6.49
C TYR A 72 0.53 11.85 -7.05
N LEU A 73 -0.32 11.27 -6.20
CA LEU A 73 -1.65 10.80 -6.61
C LEU A 73 -2.50 11.93 -7.23
N GLN A 74 -2.47 13.14 -6.65
CA GLN A 74 -3.21 14.29 -7.20
C GLN A 74 -2.79 14.69 -8.61
N ALA A 75 -1.55 14.36 -9.00
CA ALA A 75 -0.97 14.75 -10.29
C ALA A 75 -1.06 13.65 -11.35
N MET A 76 -1.49 12.45 -10.98
CA MET A 76 -1.52 11.27 -11.85
C MET A 76 -2.97 10.90 -12.19
N ASP A 77 -3.13 10.29 -13.38
CA ASP A 77 -4.43 9.77 -13.85
C ASP A 77 -4.40 8.23 -14.00
N GLU A 78 -3.25 7.60 -13.68
CA GLU A 78 -3.09 6.16 -13.80
C GLU A 78 -3.94 5.40 -12.79
N LYS A 79 -4.35 4.17 -13.20
CA LYS A 79 -5.02 3.20 -12.36
C LYS A 79 -4.05 2.07 -11.99
N TYR A 80 -4.18 1.59 -10.76
CA TYR A 80 -3.35 0.53 -10.21
C TYR A 80 -4.20 -0.65 -9.71
N ASP A 81 -3.70 -1.85 -9.87
CA ASP A 81 -4.34 -3.05 -9.33
C ASP A 81 -4.07 -3.17 -7.82
N VAL A 82 -2.90 -2.69 -7.39
CA VAL A 82 -2.53 -2.65 -5.98
C VAL A 82 -1.93 -1.30 -5.63
N ILE A 83 -2.44 -0.67 -4.57
CA ILE A 83 -1.82 0.51 -3.96
C ILE A 83 -1.42 0.17 -2.52
N MET A 84 -0.10 0.12 -2.25
CA MET A 84 0.45 -0.04 -0.91
C MET A 84 0.67 1.32 -0.27
N VAL A 85 0.14 1.51 0.93
CA VAL A 85 0.36 2.72 1.76
C VAL A 85 1.20 2.33 2.97
N ASP A 86 2.46 2.70 2.97
CA ASP A 86 3.44 2.44 4.04
C ASP A 86 4.24 3.70 4.40
N ALA A 87 3.57 4.85 4.39
CA ALA A 87 4.18 6.15 4.61
C ALA A 87 4.16 6.52 6.10
N TYR A 88 5.08 5.96 6.88
CA TYR A 88 5.24 6.31 8.28
C TYR A 88 6.22 7.46 8.48
N GLN A 89 5.84 8.43 9.33
CA GLN A 89 6.77 9.35 9.98
C GLN A 89 6.90 8.92 11.45
N ASP A 90 8.09 8.45 11.83
CA ASP A 90 8.34 7.81 13.11
C ASP A 90 7.42 6.59 13.34
N ILE A 91 6.34 6.75 14.10
CA ILE A 91 5.42 5.66 14.46
C ILE A 91 3.98 5.90 13.98
N THR A 92 3.72 6.98 13.24
CA THR A 92 2.37 7.35 12.79
C THR A 92 2.33 7.61 11.29
N ILE A 93 1.20 7.29 10.66
CA ILE A 93 0.89 7.75 9.31
C ILE A 93 0.67 9.26 9.37
N PRO A 94 1.27 10.07 8.48
CA PRO A 94 1.03 11.50 8.43
C PRO A 94 -0.46 11.81 8.26
N PHE A 95 -0.98 12.80 8.98
CA PHE A 95 -2.42 13.10 8.98
C PHE A 95 -2.98 13.36 7.57
N GLN A 96 -2.19 13.92 6.67
CA GLN A 96 -2.57 14.15 5.27
C GLN A 96 -2.76 12.86 4.46
N MET A 97 -2.25 11.72 4.96
CA MET A 97 -2.40 10.38 4.37
C MET A 97 -3.30 9.47 5.21
N SER A 98 -4.06 10.02 6.15
CA SER A 98 -4.99 9.28 7.02
C SER A 98 -6.41 9.82 6.99
N SER A 99 -6.71 10.76 6.09
CA SER A 99 -8.03 11.37 5.96
C SER A 99 -8.92 10.63 4.96
N GLU A 100 -10.24 10.82 5.08
CA GLU A 100 -11.23 10.27 4.16
C GLU A 100 -10.97 10.72 2.70
N GLU A 101 -10.58 11.98 2.51
CA GLU A 101 -10.26 12.51 1.18
C GLU A 101 -9.02 11.82 0.57
N PHE A 102 -8.03 11.46 1.39
CA PHE A 102 -6.88 10.72 0.91
C PHE A 102 -7.27 9.31 0.48
N PHE A 103 -8.05 8.59 1.29
CA PHE A 103 -8.48 7.23 0.93
C PHE A 103 -9.46 7.23 -0.25
N SER A 104 -10.31 8.25 -0.38
CA SER A 104 -11.15 8.45 -1.57
C SER A 104 -10.29 8.62 -2.83
N MET A 105 -9.23 9.42 -2.74
CA MET A 105 -8.27 9.60 -3.83
C MET A 105 -7.55 8.27 -4.17
N VAL A 106 -7.11 7.50 -3.17
CA VAL A 106 -6.52 6.17 -3.40
C VAL A 106 -7.51 5.27 -4.14
N LYS A 107 -8.77 5.23 -3.69
CA LYS A 107 -9.83 4.46 -4.34
C LYS A 107 -10.05 4.89 -5.79
N GLU A 108 -10.03 6.19 -6.08
CA GLU A 108 -10.15 6.72 -7.45
C GLU A 108 -8.99 6.27 -8.36
N HIS A 109 -7.82 5.92 -7.80
CA HIS A 109 -6.66 5.40 -8.53
C HIS A 109 -6.57 3.87 -8.53
N LEU A 110 -7.51 3.15 -7.95
CA LEU A 110 -7.61 1.70 -8.09
C LEU A 110 -8.38 1.33 -9.36
N THR A 111 -8.05 0.18 -9.95
CA THR A 111 -8.91 -0.52 -10.90
C THR A 111 -10.18 -1.00 -10.19
N ASP A 112 -11.21 -1.43 -10.93
CA ASP A 112 -12.48 -1.85 -10.34
C ASP A 112 -12.32 -3.00 -9.33
N ASP A 113 -11.39 -3.92 -9.59
CA ASP A 113 -11.04 -5.05 -8.71
C ASP A 113 -9.79 -4.77 -7.86
N GLY A 114 -9.32 -3.53 -7.87
CA GLY A 114 -8.06 -3.15 -7.22
C GLY A 114 -8.14 -3.19 -5.70
N VAL A 115 -6.98 -3.44 -5.08
CA VAL A 115 -6.83 -3.58 -3.63
C VAL A 115 -5.85 -2.55 -3.08
N MET A 116 -6.30 -1.78 -2.10
CA MET A 116 -5.41 -1.00 -1.23
C MET A 116 -4.90 -1.88 -0.08
N VAL A 117 -3.63 -1.78 0.24
CA VAL A 117 -3.06 -2.35 1.46
C VAL A 117 -2.39 -1.27 2.29
N VAL A 118 -2.64 -1.27 3.59
CA VAL A 118 -2.03 -0.34 4.56
C VAL A 118 -1.28 -1.13 5.60
N ASN A 119 0.00 -0.88 5.77
CA ASN A 119 0.75 -1.38 6.91
C ASN A 119 0.39 -0.54 8.15
N MET A 120 -0.12 -1.20 9.19
CA MET A 120 -0.52 -0.55 10.45
C MET A 120 0.44 -0.95 11.57
N ASN A 121 1.06 0.01 12.22
CA ASN A 121 1.90 -0.25 13.38
C ASN A 121 1.04 -0.32 14.65
N MET A 122 0.87 -1.51 15.21
CA MET A 122 -0.05 -1.84 16.30
C MET A 122 0.45 -1.51 17.71
N ARG A 123 1.26 -0.50 17.90
CA ARG A 123 1.61 -0.07 19.27
C ARG A 123 0.40 0.57 19.94
N GLY A 124 -0.29 -0.22 20.76
CA GLY A 124 -1.45 0.20 21.55
C GLY A 124 -2.75 -0.52 21.15
N SER A 125 -3.22 -1.40 22.01
CA SER A 125 -4.43 -2.22 21.83
C SER A 125 -5.57 -1.76 22.78
N GLY A 126 -5.98 -0.49 22.74
CA GLY A 126 -7.12 0.02 23.53
C GLY A 126 -8.22 0.56 22.63
N GLU A 127 -9.47 0.60 23.09
CA GLU A 127 -10.55 1.33 22.43
C GLU A 127 -10.12 2.79 22.21
N GLY A 128 -10.36 3.34 21.00
CA GLY A 128 -10.05 4.71 20.66
C GLY A 128 -8.56 4.94 20.35
N ASN A 129 -7.80 3.91 19.99
CA ASN A 129 -6.43 4.10 19.49
C ASN A 129 -6.42 4.59 18.03
N ILE A 130 -5.28 5.11 17.58
CA ILE A 130 -5.12 5.68 16.23
C ILE A 130 -5.43 4.66 15.12
N ASN A 131 -5.16 3.38 15.34
CA ASN A 131 -5.40 2.33 14.36
C ASN A 131 -6.89 2.06 14.17
N GLN A 132 -7.69 2.17 15.25
CA GLN A 132 -9.14 2.07 15.13
C GLN A 132 -9.70 3.23 14.31
N TYR A 133 -9.30 4.46 14.63
CA TYR A 133 -9.74 5.61 13.84
C TYR A 133 -9.34 5.52 12.37
N LEU A 134 -8.13 5.01 12.08
CA LEU A 134 -7.67 4.79 10.72
C LEU A 134 -8.53 3.73 10.01
N SER A 135 -8.81 2.61 10.68
CA SER A 135 -9.67 1.55 10.15
C SER A 135 -11.09 2.03 9.91
N ASP A 136 -11.66 2.80 10.85
CA ASP A 136 -13.01 3.39 10.70
C ASP A 136 -13.05 4.39 9.51
N THR A 137 -12.02 5.22 9.36
CA THR A 137 -11.90 6.14 8.22
C THR A 137 -11.82 5.39 6.89
N ILE A 138 -11.02 4.31 6.81
CA ILE A 138 -10.93 3.49 5.59
C ILE A 138 -12.28 2.81 5.32
N SER A 139 -12.95 2.31 6.35
CA SER A 139 -14.26 1.64 6.23
C SER A 139 -15.39 2.59 5.83
N SER A 140 -15.23 3.90 6.00
CA SER A 140 -16.19 4.88 5.47
C SER A 140 -16.06 5.10 3.95
N VAL A 141 -14.92 4.69 3.36
CA VAL A 141 -14.62 4.88 1.94
C VAL A 141 -14.78 3.59 1.13
N PHE A 142 -14.31 2.46 1.66
CA PHE A 142 -14.29 1.17 0.97
C PHE A 142 -15.41 0.26 1.46
N GLY A 143 -16.02 -0.49 0.53
CA GLY A 143 -17.10 -1.42 0.82
C GLY A 143 -16.66 -2.66 1.59
N ASN A 144 -15.41 -3.11 1.39
CA ASN A 144 -14.85 -4.30 2.02
C ASN A 144 -13.49 -3.97 2.64
N VAL A 145 -13.35 -4.24 3.94
CA VAL A 145 -12.13 -3.98 4.71
C VAL A 145 -11.81 -5.19 5.57
N TYR A 146 -10.59 -5.71 5.45
CA TYR A 146 -10.09 -6.87 6.20
C TYR A 146 -8.76 -6.54 6.85
N THR A 147 -8.51 -7.11 8.01
CA THR A 147 -7.24 -6.96 8.72
C THR A 147 -6.62 -8.32 9.00
N VAL A 148 -5.30 -8.39 8.89
CA VAL A 148 -4.51 -9.58 9.18
C VAL A 148 -3.39 -9.20 10.13
N ASP A 149 -3.35 -9.87 11.29
CA ASP A 149 -2.24 -9.73 12.24
C ASP A 149 -1.04 -10.55 11.76
N VAL A 150 0.14 -9.95 11.84
CA VAL A 150 1.38 -10.65 11.47
C VAL A 150 1.96 -11.32 12.71
N ASP A 151 1.96 -12.64 12.71
CA ASP A 151 2.46 -13.44 13.84
C ASP A 151 3.90 -13.05 14.23
N GLY A 152 4.11 -12.82 15.52
CA GLY A 152 5.43 -12.44 16.04
C GLY A 152 5.86 -11.00 15.75
N SER A 153 4.98 -10.19 15.16
CA SER A 153 5.17 -8.76 14.87
C SER A 153 4.15 -7.90 15.62
N THR A 154 4.43 -6.60 15.72
CA THR A 154 3.46 -5.59 16.15
C THR A 154 2.73 -4.95 14.97
N ASN A 155 2.91 -5.48 13.76
CA ASN A 155 2.28 -4.96 12.56
C ASN A 155 0.98 -5.70 12.26
N ARG A 156 0.03 -4.95 11.72
CA ARG A 156 -1.21 -5.44 11.13
C ARG A 156 -1.29 -4.92 9.70
N GLU A 157 -1.65 -5.78 8.77
CA GLU A 157 -1.96 -5.38 7.41
C GLU A 157 -3.47 -5.18 7.29
N LEU A 158 -3.88 -4.04 6.73
CA LEU A 158 -5.27 -3.76 6.40
C LEU A 158 -5.41 -3.78 4.87
N PHE A 159 -6.38 -4.53 4.38
CA PHE A 159 -6.73 -4.64 2.96
C PHE A 159 -8.11 -4.03 2.75
N ALA A 160 -8.25 -3.21 1.71
CA ALA A 160 -9.52 -2.55 1.38
C ALA A 160 -9.77 -2.58 -0.13
N SER A 161 -11.00 -2.89 -0.53
CA SER A 161 -11.47 -2.91 -1.91
C SER A 161 -12.99 -2.69 -1.97
N ASP A 162 -13.50 -2.29 -3.11
CA ASP A 162 -14.95 -2.36 -3.38
C ASP A 162 -15.36 -3.71 -3.96
N ASP A 163 -14.40 -4.52 -4.43
CA ASP A 163 -14.68 -5.88 -4.88
C ASP A 163 -15.04 -6.78 -3.69
N ALA A 164 -16.27 -7.34 -3.74
CA ALA A 164 -16.76 -8.24 -2.70
C ALA A 164 -16.05 -9.62 -2.72
N ASP A 165 -15.45 -9.97 -3.85
CA ASP A 165 -14.82 -11.27 -4.06
C ASP A 165 -13.32 -11.30 -3.73
N MET A 166 -12.74 -10.17 -3.31
CA MET A 166 -11.30 -10.06 -3.04
C MET A 166 -10.75 -11.13 -2.07
N MET A 167 -11.57 -11.66 -1.14
CA MET A 167 -11.18 -12.71 -0.22
C MET A 167 -11.40 -14.12 -0.76
N ASN A 168 -12.23 -14.29 -1.78
CA ASN A 168 -12.53 -15.61 -2.35
C ASN A 168 -11.34 -16.18 -3.12
N VAL A 169 -10.45 -15.33 -3.58
CA VAL A 169 -9.23 -15.70 -4.34
C VAL A 169 -8.19 -16.41 -3.44
N LEU A 170 -8.30 -16.23 -2.11
CA LEU A 170 -7.37 -16.85 -1.14
C LEU A 170 -7.81 -18.25 -0.68
N GLN A 171 -8.93 -18.76 -1.16
CA GLN A 171 -9.44 -20.10 -0.89
C GLN A 171 -8.97 -21.10 -1.96
#